data_e5de1c12ce728bcd83d76e9ceb4b9c81
#
_entry.id   e5de1c12ce728bcd83d76e9ceb4b9c81
#
_cell.length_a   1.000
_cell.length_b   1.000
_cell.length_c   1.000
_cell.angle_alpha   90.00
_cell.angle_beta   90.00
_cell.angle_gamma   90.00
#
_symmetry.space_group_name_H-M   'P 1'
#
loop_
_entity.id
_entity.type
_entity.pdbx_description
1 polymer ?
#
loop_
_entity_poly.entity_id
_entity_poly.type
_entity_poly.pdbx_seq_one_letter_code
_entity_poly.pdbx_strand_id
1 'polypeptide(L)'
;SFPTRRSSDLRPERIRVTIRSARGVANVAAVGLFYAEPLADKNEEVQLGDVPVDGWQVVSGNADSRKAIDGDRKTVWRASALTPLVVDMGDKVEVSGFSYAPSIGEDLTGTIYRYAFYVSLDGQSWTQCEASGEFSNIMHNPVPYFVRFGKTYPARYFKLEPLSEINNKNVVTVGEVGILTK
;
A
#
# COMPACT_ATOMS: atom_id res chain seq x y z
N SER A 1 -7.52 -21.26 21.02
CA SER A 1 -8.25 -20.07 20.59
C SER A 1 -7.68 -18.87 21.33
N PHE A 2 -6.91 -18.01 20.65
CA PHE A 2 -6.47 -16.74 21.20
C PHE A 2 -7.59 -15.73 21.00
N PRO A 3 -8.01 -14.99 22.04
CA PRO A 3 -8.99 -13.94 21.86
C PRO A 3 -8.37 -12.84 20.99
N THR A 4 -8.91 -12.65 19.83
CA THR A 4 -8.60 -11.51 18.94
C THR A 4 -9.22 -10.24 19.55
N ARG A 5 -8.58 -9.65 20.57
CA ARG A 5 -8.88 -8.28 20.97
C ARG A 5 -8.17 -7.34 20.01
N ARG A 6 -8.92 -6.43 19.41
CA ARG A 6 -8.37 -5.35 18.58
C ARG A 6 -7.50 -4.44 19.44
N SER A 7 -6.38 -3.99 18.87
CA SER A 7 -5.41 -3.11 19.57
C SER A 7 -6.02 -1.76 20.01
N SER A 8 -7.11 -1.31 19.38
CA SER A 8 -7.84 -0.08 19.72
C SER A 8 -8.52 -0.08 21.09
N ASP A 9 -8.73 -1.28 21.68
CA ASP A 9 -9.44 -1.42 22.96
C ASP A 9 -8.49 -1.46 24.16
N LEU A 10 -7.19 -1.38 23.91
CA LEU A 10 -6.18 -1.48 24.96
C LEU A 10 -5.81 -0.07 25.45
N ARG A 11 -6.05 0.19 26.72
CA ARG A 11 -5.52 1.36 27.46
C ARG A 11 -4.60 0.85 28.56
N PRO A 12 -3.43 0.27 28.23
CA PRO A 12 -2.58 -0.34 29.23
C PRO A 12 -1.85 0.73 30.02
N GLU A 13 -1.87 0.61 31.34
CA GLU A 13 -0.99 1.37 32.23
C GLU A 13 0.40 0.74 32.29
N ARG A 14 0.50 -0.54 31.98
CA ARG A 14 1.75 -1.31 32.00
C ARG A 14 1.79 -2.32 30.86
N ILE A 15 2.97 -2.52 30.31
CA ILE A 15 3.22 -3.49 29.27
C ILE A 15 4.30 -4.45 29.74
N ARG A 16 4.09 -5.75 29.49
CA ARG A 16 5.07 -6.79 29.75
C ARG A 16 5.45 -7.46 28.45
N VAL A 17 6.73 -7.40 28.09
CA VAL A 17 7.32 -8.20 27.01
C VAL A 17 7.95 -9.44 27.63
N THR A 18 7.53 -10.63 27.20
CA THR A 18 8.08 -11.90 27.67
C THR A 18 8.73 -12.63 26.50
N ILE A 19 10.05 -12.83 26.58
CA ILE A 19 10.81 -13.62 25.61
C ILE A 19 10.75 -15.07 26.08
N ARG A 20 10.10 -15.94 25.30
CA ARG A 20 9.91 -17.36 25.66
C ARG A 20 11.02 -18.27 25.15
N SER A 21 11.72 -17.85 24.10
CA SER A 21 12.85 -18.61 23.58
C SER A 21 13.84 -17.68 22.88
N ALA A 22 15.13 -17.98 22.96
CA ALA A 22 16.20 -17.32 22.23
C ALA A 22 17.28 -18.37 21.90
N ARG A 23 17.99 -18.19 20.78
CA ARG A 23 19.12 -19.08 20.41
C ARG A 23 20.43 -18.77 21.16
N GLY A 24 20.40 -17.88 22.11
CA GLY A 24 21.52 -17.42 22.92
C GLY A 24 21.01 -16.50 24.03
N VAL A 25 21.86 -15.59 24.50
CA VAL A 25 21.41 -14.56 25.44
C VAL A 25 20.38 -13.65 24.75
N ALA A 26 19.20 -13.55 25.34
CA ALA A 26 18.17 -12.64 24.81
C ALA A 26 18.64 -11.19 25.01
N ASN A 27 18.69 -10.45 23.93
CA ASN A 27 19.05 -9.03 23.92
C ASN A 27 17.93 -8.22 23.27
N VAL A 28 17.47 -7.18 23.97
CA VAL A 28 16.44 -6.24 23.47
C VAL A 28 17.06 -4.86 23.50
N ALA A 29 17.33 -4.31 22.31
CA ALA A 29 17.92 -2.98 22.19
C ALA A 29 16.88 -1.86 22.42
N ALA A 30 15.63 -2.06 21.96
CA ALA A 30 14.55 -1.12 22.16
C ALA A 30 13.17 -1.79 22.06
N VAL A 31 12.20 -1.23 22.78
CA VAL A 31 10.77 -1.53 22.60
C VAL A 31 10.05 -0.22 22.40
N GLY A 32 9.38 -0.08 21.26
CA GLY A 32 8.55 1.09 20.92
C GLY A 32 7.07 0.76 21.07
N LEU A 33 6.31 1.73 21.55
CA LEU A 33 4.85 1.70 21.53
C LEU A 33 4.39 2.81 20.60
N PHE A 34 3.52 2.44 19.69
CA PHE A 34 2.92 3.38 18.78
C PHE A 34 1.46 3.58 19.19
N TYR A 35 1.07 4.83 19.34
CA TYR A 35 -0.35 5.18 19.44
C TYR A 35 -0.97 4.95 18.06
N ALA A 36 -1.83 3.96 17.97
CA ALA A 36 -2.73 3.91 16.83
C ALA A 36 -3.93 4.78 17.21
N GLU A 37 -4.19 5.82 16.44
CA GLU A 37 -5.50 6.45 16.50
C GLU A 37 -6.57 5.37 16.32
N PRO A 38 -7.70 5.44 17.05
CA PRO A 38 -8.79 4.51 16.81
C PRO A 38 -9.01 4.48 15.31
N LEU A 39 -8.87 3.30 14.70
CA LEU A 39 -9.25 3.14 13.29
C LEU A 39 -10.66 3.70 13.22
N ALA A 40 -10.81 4.82 12.53
CA ALA A 40 -12.08 5.35 12.13
C ALA A 40 -12.92 4.17 11.63
N ASP A 41 -14.18 4.16 11.97
CA ASP A 41 -15.09 3.04 11.72
C ASP A 41 -14.75 2.42 10.34
N LYS A 42 -14.72 1.10 10.21
CA LYS A 42 -14.35 0.41 8.95
C LYS A 42 -15.12 0.90 7.72
N ASN A 43 -16.10 1.77 7.93
CA ASN A 43 -16.92 2.44 6.94
C ASN A 43 -16.52 3.91 6.69
N GLU A 44 -15.55 4.51 7.40
CA GLU A 44 -15.02 5.79 6.98
C GLU A 44 -14.24 5.58 5.69
N GLU A 45 -14.67 6.28 4.65
CA GLU A 45 -13.96 6.40 3.38
C GLU A 45 -12.60 7.03 3.65
N VAL A 46 -11.57 6.21 3.81
CA VAL A 46 -10.20 6.71 3.91
C VAL A 46 -9.85 7.30 2.57
N GLN A 47 -9.69 8.62 2.52
CA GLN A 47 -9.22 9.28 1.31
C GLN A 47 -7.81 8.79 0.98
N LEU A 48 -7.68 8.01 -0.07
CA LEU A 48 -6.43 7.39 -0.48
C LEU A 48 -5.52 8.31 -1.29
N GLY A 49 -6.04 9.41 -1.82
CA GLY A 49 -5.25 10.36 -2.61
C GLY A 49 -5.82 11.76 -2.57
N ASP A 50 -4.96 12.73 -2.92
CA ASP A 50 -5.33 14.14 -3.02
C ASP A 50 -5.85 14.48 -4.44
N VAL A 51 -5.64 13.58 -5.40
CA VAL A 51 -6.02 13.76 -6.81
C VAL A 51 -7.26 12.93 -7.09
N PRO A 52 -8.36 13.54 -7.57
CA PRO A 52 -9.55 12.78 -7.98
C PRO A 52 -9.22 11.76 -9.06
N VAL A 53 -9.79 10.57 -8.96
CA VAL A 53 -9.57 9.47 -9.91
C VAL A 53 -10.43 9.61 -11.19
N ASP A 54 -11.31 10.61 -11.22
CA ASP A 54 -12.13 10.89 -12.38
C ASP A 54 -11.28 11.23 -13.61
N GLY A 55 -11.51 10.52 -14.68
CA GLY A 55 -10.73 10.70 -15.92
C GLY A 55 -9.43 9.88 -15.98
N TRP A 56 -9.01 9.23 -14.89
CA TRP A 56 -7.85 8.35 -14.93
C TRP A 56 -8.10 7.14 -15.84
N GLN A 57 -7.06 6.73 -16.56
CA GLN A 57 -7.09 5.58 -17.46
C GLN A 57 -5.96 4.63 -17.15
N VAL A 58 -6.26 3.34 -17.03
CA VAL A 58 -5.21 2.32 -16.92
C VAL A 58 -4.64 2.04 -18.30
N VAL A 59 -3.34 2.21 -18.44
CA VAL A 59 -2.60 2.02 -19.70
C VAL A 59 -2.09 0.57 -19.82
N SER A 60 -1.83 -0.09 -18.68
CA SER A 60 -1.37 -1.48 -18.63
C SER A 60 -2.25 -2.31 -17.69
N GLY A 61 -2.34 -3.60 -17.94
CA GLY A 61 -3.11 -4.51 -17.12
C GLY A 61 -4.11 -5.33 -17.94
N ASN A 62 -5.13 -5.85 -17.28
CA ASN A 62 -6.22 -6.59 -17.90
C ASN A 62 -7.53 -5.77 -17.84
N ALA A 63 -8.63 -6.35 -18.30
CA ALA A 63 -9.94 -5.67 -18.33
C ALA A 63 -10.42 -5.16 -16.96
N ASP A 64 -9.98 -5.80 -15.86
CA ASP A 64 -10.36 -5.45 -14.50
C ASP A 64 -9.44 -4.41 -13.85
N SER A 65 -8.38 -3.97 -14.52
CA SER A 65 -7.35 -3.14 -13.89
C SER A 65 -7.85 -1.78 -13.40
N ARG A 66 -8.98 -1.28 -13.95
CA ARG A 66 -9.62 -0.07 -13.44
C ARG A 66 -10.09 -0.19 -11.99
N LYS A 67 -10.33 -1.40 -11.48
CA LYS A 67 -10.67 -1.65 -10.07
C LYS A 67 -9.57 -1.22 -9.09
N ALA A 68 -8.35 -0.99 -9.57
CA ALA A 68 -7.26 -0.48 -8.74
C ALA A 68 -7.28 1.05 -8.56
N ILE A 69 -8.17 1.75 -9.29
CA ILE A 69 -8.27 3.21 -9.33
C ILE A 69 -9.73 3.68 -9.49
N ASP A 70 -10.71 2.93 -9.01
CA ASP A 70 -12.14 3.27 -9.17
C ASP A 70 -12.74 3.98 -7.95
N GLY A 71 -11.95 4.17 -6.90
CA GLY A 71 -12.37 4.79 -5.65
C GLY A 71 -13.15 3.84 -4.74
N ASP A 72 -13.37 2.58 -5.13
CA ASP A 72 -14.08 1.60 -4.32
C ASP A 72 -13.14 0.50 -3.79
N ARG A 73 -12.73 0.62 -2.55
CA ARG A 73 -11.88 -0.38 -1.87
C ARG A 73 -12.49 -1.79 -1.74
N LYS A 74 -13.77 -1.96 -2.10
CA LYS A 74 -14.42 -3.28 -2.11
C LYS A 74 -14.17 -4.03 -3.41
N THR A 75 -13.83 -3.31 -4.47
CA THR A 75 -13.39 -3.91 -5.72
C THR A 75 -11.91 -4.26 -5.64
N VAL A 76 -11.46 -5.18 -6.47
CA VAL A 76 -10.09 -5.67 -6.45
C VAL A 76 -9.62 -5.95 -7.87
N TRP A 77 -8.49 -5.35 -8.24
CA TRP A 77 -7.76 -5.79 -9.41
C TRP A 77 -6.86 -6.96 -9.08
N ARG A 78 -6.94 -8.01 -9.89
CA ARG A 78 -6.05 -9.17 -9.81
C ARG A 78 -5.45 -9.47 -11.17
N ALA A 79 -4.14 -9.69 -11.21
CA ALA A 79 -3.43 -10.12 -12.40
C ALA A 79 -2.52 -11.31 -12.12
N SER A 80 -2.31 -12.15 -13.13
CA SER A 80 -1.28 -13.17 -13.15
C SER A 80 0.08 -12.51 -13.33
N ALA A 81 1.11 -13.07 -12.72
CA ALA A 81 2.44 -12.51 -12.61
C ALA A 81 2.46 -11.16 -11.84
N LEU A 82 3.66 -10.64 -11.60
CA LEU A 82 3.87 -9.34 -10.96
C LEU A 82 3.70 -8.21 -12.00
N THR A 83 2.48 -8.07 -12.51
CA THR A 83 2.14 -7.11 -13.57
C THR A 83 2.17 -5.68 -13.03
N PRO A 84 2.93 -4.74 -13.62
CA PRO A 84 2.90 -3.34 -13.23
C PRO A 84 1.54 -2.70 -13.52
N LEU A 85 1.09 -1.83 -12.62
CA LEU A 85 -0.04 -0.92 -12.86
C LEU A 85 0.50 0.39 -13.42
N VAL A 86 0.11 0.73 -14.65
CA VAL A 86 0.45 2.00 -15.29
C VAL A 86 -0.83 2.78 -15.54
N VAL A 87 -0.85 4.03 -15.08
CA VAL A 87 -2.03 4.89 -15.13
C VAL A 87 -1.68 6.23 -15.77
N ASP A 88 -2.53 6.69 -16.68
CA ASP A 88 -2.61 8.07 -17.16
C ASP A 88 -3.62 8.82 -16.27
N MET A 89 -3.19 9.85 -15.57
CA MET A 89 -4.05 10.68 -14.73
C MET A 89 -4.82 11.73 -15.51
N GLY A 90 -4.59 11.83 -16.82
CA GLY A 90 -5.21 12.84 -17.70
C GLY A 90 -4.47 14.16 -17.65
N ASP A 91 -4.31 14.73 -16.47
CA ASP A 91 -3.66 16.01 -16.24
C ASP A 91 -2.28 15.87 -15.59
N LYS A 92 -1.46 16.91 -15.73
CA LYS A 92 -0.19 17.04 -15.04
C LYS A 92 -0.43 17.47 -13.60
N VAL A 93 0.14 16.72 -12.64
CA VAL A 93 0.11 17.01 -11.20
C VAL A 93 1.50 16.99 -10.60
N GLU A 94 1.67 17.63 -9.44
CA GLU A 94 2.91 17.58 -8.64
C GLU A 94 2.80 16.42 -7.64
N VAL A 95 3.40 15.29 -7.97
CA VAL A 95 3.34 14.06 -7.17
C VAL A 95 4.36 14.11 -6.05
N SER A 96 3.92 14.06 -4.80
CA SER A 96 4.78 13.99 -3.60
C SER A 96 4.79 12.61 -2.94
N GLY A 97 3.96 11.69 -3.44
CA GLY A 97 3.84 10.35 -2.90
C GLY A 97 2.68 9.60 -3.50
N PHE A 98 2.40 8.44 -2.97
CA PHE A 98 1.26 7.62 -3.35
C PHE A 98 0.71 6.86 -2.15
N SER A 99 -0.50 6.34 -2.28
CA SER A 99 -1.05 5.37 -1.37
C SER A 99 -1.28 4.04 -2.08
N TYR A 100 -1.23 2.97 -1.32
CA TYR A 100 -1.58 1.62 -1.74
C TYR A 100 -2.49 1.00 -0.69
N ALA A 101 -3.65 0.55 -1.09
CA ALA A 101 -4.56 -0.23 -0.27
C ALA A 101 -4.58 -1.68 -0.75
N PRO A 102 -4.27 -2.66 0.10
CA PRO A 102 -4.47 -4.07 -0.22
C PRO A 102 -5.96 -4.40 -0.32
N SER A 103 -6.28 -5.56 -0.88
CA SER A 103 -7.66 -6.05 -0.89
C SER A 103 -8.22 -6.18 0.53
N ILE A 104 -9.54 -5.94 0.66
CA ILE A 104 -10.27 -6.14 1.90
C ILE A 104 -10.83 -7.57 1.89
N GLY A 105 -10.39 -8.42 2.80
CA GLY A 105 -10.89 -9.79 2.91
C GLY A 105 -9.90 -10.71 3.58
N GLU A 106 -10.24 -11.99 3.63
CA GLU A 106 -9.38 -13.03 4.25
C GLU A 106 -8.29 -13.51 3.29
N ASP A 107 -8.54 -13.48 1.98
CA ASP A 107 -7.54 -13.85 0.96
C ASP A 107 -6.68 -12.65 0.58
N LEU A 108 -5.50 -12.59 1.16
CA LEU A 108 -4.49 -11.57 0.87
C LEU A 108 -3.48 -12.00 -0.21
N THR A 109 -3.73 -13.11 -0.90
CA THR A 109 -2.84 -13.61 -1.96
C THR A 109 -2.62 -12.55 -3.03
N GLY A 110 -1.37 -12.27 -3.35
CA GLY A 110 -0.99 -11.26 -4.33
C GLY A 110 -0.84 -9.84 -3.77
N THR A 111 -1.07 -9.64 -2.46
CA THR A 111 -0.77 -8.35 -1.83
C THR A 111 0.69 -7.99 -2.02
N ILE A 112 0.95 -6.80 -2.56
CA ILE A 112 2.31 -6.34 -2.85
C ILE A 112 3.07 -6.19 -1.54
N TYR A 113 4.29 -6.75 -1.50
CA TYR A 113 5.22 -6.60 -0.38
C TYR A 113 6.33 -5.63 -0.71
N ARG A 114 7.06 -5.86 -1.81
CA ARG A 114 8.10 -4.94 -2.30
C ARG A 114 7.68 -4.35 -3.64
N TYR A 115 8.04 -3.09 -3.83
CA TYR A 115 7.63 -2.34 -5.02
C TYR A 115 8.71 -1.37 -5.46
N ALA A 116 8.62 -0.95 -6.73
CA ALA A 116 9.23 0.26 -7.24
C ALA A 116 8.12 1.20 -7.73
N PHE A 117 8.36 2.51 -7.65
CA PHE A 117 7.41 3.51 -8.10
C PHE A 117 8.07 4.52 -9.05
N TYR A 118 7.38 4.80 -10.14
CA TYR A 118 7.87 5.68 -11.19
C TYR A 118 6.79 6.68 -11.59
N VAL A 119 7.24 7.81 -12.11
CA VAL A 119 6.39 8.83 -12.72
C VAL A 119 6.90 9.21 -14.10
N SER A 120 6.01 9.77 -14.93
CA SER A 120 6.32 10.22 -16.27
C SER A 120 5.42 11.38 -16.70
N LEU A 121 5.92 12.23 -17.61
CA LEU A 121 5.10 13.26 -18.27
C LEU A 121 4.51 12.77 -19.59
N ASP A 122 5.18 11.84 -20.25
CA ASP A 122 4.86 11.39 -21.62
C ASP A 122 4.46 9.91 -21.72
N GLY A 123 4.52 9.16 -20.60
CA GLY A 123 4.26 7.72 -20.54
C GLY A 123 5.35 6.86 -21.18
N GLN A 124 6.47 7.45 -21.63
CA GLN A 124 7.59 6.76 -22.28
C GLN A 124 8.88 6.90 -21.46
N SER A 125 9.18 8.11 -21.03
CA SER A 125 10.36 8.44 -20.23
C SER A 125 10.00 8.40 -18.75
N TRP A 126 10.56 7.47 -17.99
CA TRP A 126 10.20 7.22 -16.59
C TRP A 126 11.25 7.71 -15.62
N THR A 127 10.83 8.45 -14.61
CA THR A 127 11.65 8.84 -13.46
C THR A 127 11.29 7.95 -12.27
N GLN A 128 12.28 7.28 -11.70
CA GLN A 128 12.11 6.44 -10.54
C GLN A 128 12.06 7.30 -9.27
N CYS A 129 10.94 7.23 -8.55
CA CYS A 129 10.75 7.92 -7.27
C CYS A 129 11.16 7.05 -6.08
N GLU A 130 10.88 5.73 -6.18
CA GLU A 130 11.24 4.72 -5.21
C GLU A 130 11.73 3.46 -5.92
N ALA A 131 12.97 3.08 -5.62
CA ALA A 131 13.62 1.95 -6.31
C ALA A 131 13.26 0.58 -5.71
N SER A 132 13.07 0.52 -4.40
CA SER A 132 12.82 -0.73 -3.68
C SER A 132 12.15 -0.42 -2.34
N GLY A 133 10.93 0.07 -2.39
CA GLY A 133 10.09 0.27 -1.21
C GLY A 133 9.54 -1.05 -0.68
N GLU A 134 9.12 -1.03 0.56
CA GLU A 134 8.55 -2.18 1.25
C GLU A 134 7.33 -1.76 2.08
N PHE A 135 6.23 -2.47 1.93
CA PHE A 135 5.07 -2.32 2.80
C PHE A 135 5.25 -3.22 4.03
N SER A 136 6.03 -2.73 4.98
CA SER A 136 6.38 -3.49 6.18
C SER A 136 5.16 -3.93 6.96
N ASN A 137 5.14 -5.20 7.40
CA ASN A 137 4.04 -5.80 8.16
C ASN A 137 2.69 -5.93 7.43
N ILE A 138 2.60 -5.68 6.13
CA ILE A 138 1.33 -5.74 5.39
C ILE A 138 0.66 -7.12 5.45
N MET A 139 1.44 -8.19 5.58
CA MET A 139 0.94 -9.55 5.76
C MET A 139 0.07 -9.71 7.02
N HIS A 140 0.42 -9.00 8.10
CA HIS A 140 -0.26 -9.11 9.39
C HIS A 140 -1.19 -7.93 9.68
N ASN A 141 -0.99 -6.83 8.98
CA ASN A 141 -1.78 -5.62 9.12
C ASN A 141 -2.10 -5.02 7.74
N PRO A 142 -3.07 -5.57 7.01
CA PRO A 142 -3.43 -5.17 5.65
C PRO A 142 -4.27 -3.88 5.66
N VAL A 143 -3.65 -2.77 6.00
CA VAL A 143 -4.24 -1.42 5.98
C VAL A 143 -3.71 -0.63 4.79
N PRO A 144 -4.33 0.50 4.41
CA PRO A 144 -3.73 1.43 3.45
C PRO A 144 -2.38 1.96 3.93
N TYR A 145 -1.43 1.99 3.01
CA TYR A 145 -0.10 2.56 3.21
C TYR A 145 0.02 3.88 2.44
N PHE A 146 0.62 4.87 3.07
CA PHE A 146 0.90 6.17 2.50
C PHE A 146 2.41 6.36 2.42
N VAL A 147 2.93 6.48 1.22
CA VAL A 147 4.36 6.63 0.94
C VAL A 147 4.60 8.06 0.49
N ARG A 148 5.45 8.79 1.21
CA ARG A 148 5.87 10.15 0.84
C ARG A 148 7.29 10.11 0.27
N PHE A 149 7.49 10.80 -0.84
CA PHE A 149 8.81 10.97 -1.43
C PHE A 149 9.56 12.14 -0.77
N GLY A 150 10.88 12.14 -0.86
CA GLY A 150 11.69 13.23 -0.33
C GLY A 150 11.59 14.54 -1.13
N LYS A 151 10.92 14.51 -2.29
CA LYS A 151 10.68 15.67 -3.17
C LYS A 151 9.43 15.43 -4.01
N THR A 152 8.93 16.48 -4.66
CA THR A 152 7.82 16.39 -5.63
C THR A 152 8.34 16.13 -7.04
N TYR A 153 7.49 15.54 -7.86
CA TYR A 153 7.76 15.23 -9.26
C TYR A 153 6.58 15.65 -10.12
N PRO A 154 6.80 16.48 -11.16
CA PRO A 154 5.77 16.76 -12.13
C PRO A 154 5.48 15.52 -12.97
N ALA A 155 4.23 15.08 -13.00
CA ALA A 155 3.84 13.86 -13.69
C ALA A 155 2.40 13.91 -14.22
N ARG A 156 2.17 13.19 -15.30
CA ARG A 156 0.85 12.84 -15.81
C ARG A 156 0.58 11.34 -15.68
N TYR A 157 1.67 10.54 -15.70
CA TYR A 157 1.59 9.09 -15.58
C TYR A 157 2.31 8.63 -14.33
N PHE A 158 1.79 7.57 -13.73
CA PHE A 158 2.53 6.82 -12.72
C PHE A 158 2.58 5.33 -13.05
N LYS A 159 3.58 4.65 -12.50
CA LYS A 159 3.73 3.21 -12.57
C LYS A 159 4.06 2.67 -11.18
N LEU A 160 3.21 1.80 -10.66
CA LEU A 160 3.49 0.96 -9.51
C LEU A 160 3.96 -0.42 -10.03
N GLU A 161 5.19 -0.77 -9.76
CA GLU A 161 5.80 -2.03 -10.18
C GLU A 161 5.96 -2.96 -8.98
N PRO A 162 5.18 -4.06 -8.90
CA PRO A 162 5.36 -5.06 -7.88
C PRO A 162 6.69 -5.80 -8.08
N LEU A 163 7.53 -5.85 -7.05
CA LEU A 163 8.79 -6.60 -7.06
C LEU A 163 8.65 -7.95 -6.34
N SER A 164 7.75 -8.02 -5.35
CA SER A 164 7.34 -9.26 -4.70
C SER A 164 5.97 -9.10 -4.07
N GLU A 165 5.31 -10.21 -3.81
CA GLU A 165 4.09 -10.28 -3.02
C GLU A 165 4.26 -11.20 -1.80
N ILE A 166 3.33 -11.16 -0.85
CA ILE A 166 3.49 -11.76 0.48
C ILE A 166 3.60 -13.29 0.48
N ASN A 167 3.08 -13.98 -0.55
CA ASN A 167 2.95 -15.45 -0.57
C ASN A 167 3.84 -16.12 -1.63
N ASN A 168 4.62 -15.37 -2.41
CA ASN A 168 5.46 -15.85 -3.51
C ASN A 168 4.69 -16.71 -4.55
N LYS A 169 3.44 -16.33 -4.86
CA LYS A 169 2.58 -17.00 -5.84
C LYS A 169 2.67 -16.41 -7.23
N ASN A 170 3.48 -15.36 -7.41
CA ASN A 170 3.64 -14.66 -8.68
C ASN A 170 2.29 -14.14 -9.24
N VAL A 171 1.50 -13.54 -8.39
CA VAL A 171 0.26 -12.83 -8.73
C VAL A 171 0.31 -11.45 -8.10
N VAL A 172 -0.50 -10.53 -8.58
CA VAL A 172 -0.68 -9.22 -7.92
C VAL A 172 -2.15 -8.96 -7.64
N THR A 173 -2.40 -8.37 -6.48
CA THR A 173 -3.73 -7.96 -6.05
C THR A 173 -3.64 -6.54 -5.49
N VAL A 174 -4.49 -5.66 -6.01
CA VAL A 174 -4.58 -4.25 -5.60
C VAL A 174 -6.03 -3.92 -5.30
N GLY A 175 -6.29 -3.42 -4.10
CA GLY A 175 -7.61 -2.86 -3.75
C GLY A 175 -7.74 -1.45 -4.30
N GLU A 176 -6.77 -0.56 -4.04
CA GLU A 176 -6.82 0.81 -4.54
C GLU A 176 -5.43 1.46 -4.52
N VAL A 177 -5.21 2.40 -5.45
CA VAL A 177 -4.01 3.26 -5.48
C VAL A 177 -4.44 4.72 -5.59
N GLY A 178 -3.85 5.58 -4.78
CA GLY A 178 -4.05 7.02 -4.82
C GLY A 178 -2.74 7.79 -5.02
N ILE A 179 -2.84 9.04 -5.44
CA ILE A 179 -1.69 9.96 -5.59
C ILE A 179 -1.77 11.06 -4.54
N LEU A 180 -0.64 11.35 -3.94
CA LEU A 180 -0.45 12.38 -2.92
C LEU A 180 0.28 13.57 -3.53
N THR A 181 -0.19 14.78 -3.25
CA THR A 181 0.35 16.02 -3.84
C THR A 181 1.05 16.94 -2.83
N LYS A 182 0.85 16.76 -1.53
CA LYS A 182 1.54 17.54 -0.47
C LYS A 182 1.55 16.80 0.87
#